data_fe194aa8394e19266ddee8c36c4ef3d3
#
_entry.id   fe194aa8394e19266ddee8c36c4ef3d3
#
_cell.length_a   1.000
_cell.length_b   1.000
_cell.length_c   1.000
_cell.angle_alpha   90.00
_cell.angle_beta   90.00
_cell.angle_gamma   90.00
#
_symmetry.space_group_name_H-M   'P 1'
#
loop_
_entity.id
_entity.type
_entity.pdbx_description
1 polymer ?
#
loop_
_entity_poly.entity_id
_entity_poly.type
_entity_poly.pdbx_seq_one_letter_code
_entity_poly.pdbx_strand_id
1 'polypeptide(L)'
;MTIPALHAPPRGKVAAIAACAALLILFAIISYSAVLSKSATYDEPLHAVAGFVHLVTGDFRINPEDPALFGYWGALPHSRNELSLDLNSPSWGKMIADTASNQWPFVVDTLYH
;
A
#
# COMPACT_ATOMS: atom_id res chain seq x y z
N MET A 1 -42.08 -16.07 -24.00
CA MET A 1 -41.13 -15.60 -23.00
C MET A 1 -40.52 -14.29 -23.56
N THR A 2 -41.04 -13.15 -23.12
CA THR A 2 -40.65 -11.82 -23.69
C THR A 2 -39.49 -11.29 -22.88
N ILE A 3 -38.36 -11.13 -23.52
CA ILE A 3 -37.13 -10.55 -22.90
C ILE A 3 -37.40 -9.04 -22.70
N PRO A 4 -37.33 -8.50 -21.46
CA PRO A 4 -37.50 -7.09 -21.24
C PRO A 4 -36.40 -6.29 -21.95
N ALA A 5 -36.80 -5.31 -22.76
CA ALA A 5 -35.86 -4.41 -23.43
C ALA A 5 -35.05 -3.64 -22.38
N LEU A 6 -33.75 -3.76 -22.46
CA LEU A 6 -32.80 -2.96 -21.65
C LEU A 6 -33.02 -1.48 -22.00
N HIS A 7 -33.65 -0.73 -21.10
CA HIS A 7 -33.83 0.71 -21.26
C HIS A 7 -32.47 1.40 -21.18
N ALA A 8 -32.09 2.13 -22.21
CA ALA A 8 -30.88 2.96 -22.19
C ALA A 8 -30.98 3.99 -21.03
N PRO A 9 -29.91 4.19 -20.26
CA PRO A 9 -29.95 5.11 -19.13
C PRO A 9 -30.23 6.53 -19.63
N PRO A 10 -30.99 7.33 -18.88
CA PRO A 10 -31.31 8.70 -19.26
C PRO A 10 -30.02 9.52 -19.44
N ARG A 11 -29.93 10.33 -20.48
CA ARG A 11 -28.75 11.12 -20.89
C ARG A 11 -28.10 11.88 -19.72
N GLY A 12 -28.88 12.40 -18.78
CA GLY A 12 -28.37 13.08 -17.59
C GLY A 12 -27.55 12.17 -16.66
N LYS A 13 -27.94 10.89 -16.50
CA LYS A 13 -27.16 9.93 -15.70
C LYS A 13 -25.83 9.57 -16.33
N VAL A 14 -25.80 9.42 -17.65
CA VAL A 14 -24.55 9.16 -18.39
C VAL A 14 -23.59 10.34 -18.26
N ALA A 15 -24.09 11.56 -18.43
CA ALA A 15 -23.26 12.76 -18.25
C ALA A 15 -22.73 12.91 -16.83
N ALA A 16 -23.55 12.63 -15.81
CA ALA A 16 -23.11 12.65 -14.42
C ALA A 16 -22.02 11.60 -14.12
N ILE A 17 -22.21 10.36 -14.60
CA ILE A 17 -21.21 9.30 -14.46
C ILE A 17 -19.88 9.69 -15.15
N ALA A 18 -19.96 10.24 -16.37
CA ALA A 18 -18.79 10.68 -17.10
C ALA A 18 -18.06 11.82 -16.38
N ALA A 19 -18.78 12.79 -15.81
CA ALA A 19 -18.19 13.86 -15.02
C ALA A 19 -17.52 13.34 -13.75
N CYS A 20 -18.16 12.43 -13.01
CA CYS A 20 -17.55 11.79 -11.84
C CYS A 20 -16.30 11.00 -12.22
N ALA A 21 -16.33 10.22 -13.29
CA ALA A 21 -15.17 9.47 -13.75
C ALA A 21 -14.00 10.42 -14.14
N ALA A 22 -14.30 11.51 -14.85
CA ALA A 22 -13.29 12.51 -15.20
C ALA A 22 -12.66 13.16 -13.96
N LEU A 23 -13.45 13.51 -12.95
CA LEU A 23 -12.95 14.07 -11.69
C LEU A 23 -12.10 13.07 -10.91
N LEU A 24 -12.48 11.80 -10.88
CA LEU A 24 -11.70 10.74 -10.22
C LEU A 24 -10.36 10.52 -10.94
N ILE A 25 -10.35 10.53 -12.26
CA ILE A 25 -9.12 10.41 -13.07
C ILE A 25 -8.21 11.62 -12.81
N LEU A 26 -8.75 12.82 -12.83
CA LEU A 26 -8.00 14.04 -12.54
C LEU A 26 -7.41 14.00 -11.12
N PHE A 27 -8.20 13.60 -10.14
CA PHE A 27 -7.74 13.42 -8.76
C PHE A 27 -6.61 12.39 -8.67
N ALA A 28 -6.74 11.24 -9.34
CA ALA A 28 -5.70 10.21 -9.36
C ALA A 28 -4.40 10.73 -10.00
N ILE A 29 -4.49 11.47 -11.10
CA ILE A 29 -3.31 12.07 -11.77
C ILE A 29 -2.62 13.08 -10.86
N ILE A 30 -3.37 13.98 -10.22
CA ILE A 30 -2.81 14.99 -9.31
C ILE A 30 -2.16 14.30 -8.10
N SER A 31 -2.84 13.33 -7.49
CA SER A 31 -2.32 12.57 -6.35
C SER A 31 -1.03 11.82 -6.71
N TYR A 32 -1.01 11.13 -7.84
CA TYR A 32 0.17 10.42 -8.32
C TYR A 32 1.34 11.37 -8.60
N SER A 33 1.10 12.50 -9.28
CA SER A 33 2.15 13.48 -9.55
C SER A 33 2.69 14.13 -8.27
N ALA A 34 1.84 14.32 -7.25
CA ALA A 34 2.28 14.82 -5.95
C ALA A 34 3.21 13.81 -5.25
N VAL A 35 2.90 12.52 -5.30
CA VAL A 35 3.76 11.47 -4.73
C VAL A 35 5.13 11.42 -5.40
N LEU A 36 5.20 11.56 -6.73
CA LEU A 36 6.47 11.54 -7.47
C LEU A 36 7.43 12.68 -7.09
N SER A 37 6.91 13.78 -6.57
CA SER A 37 7.68 14.98 -6.22
C SER A 37 7.95 15.14 -4.71
N LYS A 38 7.45 14.23 -3.89
CA LYS A 38 7.61 14.24 -2.43
C LYS A 38 8.55 13.14 -1.99
N SER A 39 9.36 13.43 -0.97
CA SER A 39 10.04 12.38 -0.21
C SER A 39 9.04 11.72 0.73
N ALA A 40 9.34 10.47 1.11
CA ALA A 40 8.57 9.74 2.10
C ALA A 40 8.40 10.56 3.38
N THR A 41 7.21 10.53 3.95
CA THR A 41 6.96 11.07 5.29
C THR A 41 7.52 10.11 6.35
N TYR A 42 7.51 10.54 7.61
CA TYR A 42 8.11 9.77 8.70
C TYR A 42 7.59 8.33 8.78
N ASP A 43 6.30 8.11 8.59
CA ASP A 43 5.68 6.79 8.78
C ASP A 43 5.66 5.91 7.52
N GLU A 44 5.75 6.49 6.34
CA GLU A 44 5.67 5.75 5.06
C GLU A 44 6.71 4.63 4.93
N PRO A 45 8.00 4.80 5.31
CA PRO A 45 8.97 3.71 5.27
C PRO A 45 8.58 2.51 6.12
N LEU A 46 8.00 2.76 7.31
CA LEU A 46 7.53 1.69 8.19
C LEU A 46 6.36 0.92 7.55
N HIS A 47 5.37 1.64 7.01
CA HIS A 47 4.23 1.01 6.33
C HIS A 47 4.66 0.20 5.11
N ALA A 48 5.60 0.73 4.31
CA ALA A 48 6.11 0.05 3.13
C ALA A 48 6.84 -1.25 3.48
N VAL A 49 7.79 -1.19 4.43
CA VAL A 49 8.54 -2.38 4.86
C VAL A 49 7.63 -3.38 5.55
N ALA A 50 6.72 -2.92 6.44
CA ALA A 50 5.76 -3.80 7.10
C ALA A 50 4.87 -4.52 6.08
N GLY A 51 4.28 -3.79 5.14
CA GLY A 51 3.45 -4.38 4.07
C GLY A 51 4.20 -5.41 3.25
N PHE A 52 5.47 -5.15 2.95
CA PHE A 52 6.32 -6.07 2.22
C PHE A 52 6.66 -7.33 3.05
N VAL A 53 6.98 -7.17 4.33
CA VAL A 53 7.17 -8.30 5.26
C VAL A 53 5.90 -9.15 5.34
N HIS A 54 4.74 -8.54 5.52
CA HIS A 54 3.45 -9.24 5.53
C HIS A 54 3.23 -10.06 4.24
N LEU A 55 3.55 -9.47 3.08
CA LEU A 55 3.37 -10.12 1.78
C LEU A 55 4.31 -11.33 1.59
N VAL A 56 5.56 -11.18 2.00
CA VAL A 56 6.61 -12.18 1.74
C VAL A 56 6.59 -13.31 2.77
N THR A 57 6.39 -12.97 4.03
CA THR A 57 6.55 -13.92 5.15
C THR A 57 5.23 -14.35 5.78
N GLY A 58 4.17 -13.56 5.64
CA GLY A 58 2.93 -13.73 6.39
C GLY A 58 3.06 -13.36 7.88
N ASP A 59 4.13 -12.67 8.25
CA ASP A 59 4.37 -12.23 9.63
C ASP A 59 3.82 -10.82 9.86
N PHE A 60 2.89 -10.68 10.78
CA PHE A 60 2.17 -9.43 11.08
C PHE A 60 2.63 -8.78 12.38
N ARG A 61 3.80 -9.16 12.91
CA ARG A 61 4.33 -8.58 14.16
C ARG A 61 4.92 -7.19 13.98
N ILE A 62 5.45 -6.88 12.80
CA ILE A 62 5.91 -5.52 12.48
C ILE A 62 4.70 -4.60 12.28
N ASN A 63 4.79 -3.36 12.77
CA ASN A 63 3.75 -2.34 12.70
C ASN A 63 2.36 -2.83 13.18
N PRO A 64 2.27 -3.37 14.41
CA PRO A 64 1.02 -3.95 14.92
C PRO A 64 -0.05 -2.90 15.24
N GLU A 65 0.31 -1.62 15.24
CA GLU A 65 -0.55 -0.49 15.58
C GLU A 65 -1.50 -0.14 14.42
N ASP A 66 -1.12 -0.48 13.19
CA ASP A 66 -1.88 -0.15 12.00
C ASP A 66 -2.56 -1.37 11.37
N PRO A 67 -3.75 -1.16 10.75
CA PRO A 67 -4.41 -2.23 10.04
C PRO A 67 -3.53 -2.79 8.92
N ALA A 68 -3.10 -4.03 9.04
CA ALA A 68 -2.20 -4.70 8.09
C ALA A 68 -2.74 -4.74 6.66
N LEU A 69 -4.06 -4.62 6.46
CA LEU A 69 -4.72 -4.70 5.16
C LEU A 69 -4.19 -3.66 4.17
N PHE A 70 -3.99 -2.41 4.60
CA PHE A 70 -3.52 -1.34 3.72
C PHE A 70 -2.06 -1.54 3.32
N GLY A 71 -1.19 -1.88 4.27
CA GLY A 71 0.22 -2.20 3.99
C GLY A 71 0.34 -3.39 3.05
N TYR A 72 -0.39 -4.47 3.33
CA TYR A 72 -0.44 -5.66 2.48
C TYR A 72 -0.92 -5.32 1.06
N TRP A 73 -2.00 -4.54 0.95
CA TRP A 73 -2.57 -4.14 -0.35
C TRP A 73 -1.62 -3.24 -1.15
N GLY A 74 -0.95 -2.30 -0.48
CA GLY A 74 0.09 -1.47 -1.08
C GLY A 74 1.29 -2.29 -1.59
N ALA A 75 1.62 -3.39 -0.92
CA ALA A 75 2.72 -4.27 -1.31
C ALA A 75 2.39 -5.23 -2.47
N LEU A 76 1.10 -5.50 -2.76
CA LEU A 76 0.69 -6.46 -3.80
C LEU A 76 1.30 -6.23 -5.20
N PRO A 77 1.47 -4.97 -5.69
CA PRO A 77 2.07 -4.72 -6.99
C PRO A 77 3.57 -5.02 -7.05
N HIS A 78 4.22 -5.16 -5.90
CA HIS A 78 5.66 -5.34 -5.81
C HIS A 78 6.08 -6.80 -5.94
N SER A 79 7.21 -7.03 -6.60
CA SER A 79 7.80 -8.36 -6.66
C SER A 79 8.44 -8.71 -5.30
N ARG A 80 8.44 -10.01 -4.95
CA ARG A 80 8.97 -10.48 -3.65
C ARG A 80 10.48 -10.23 -3.46
N ASN A 81 11.17 -9.80 -4.50
CA ASN A 81 12.62 -9.56 -4.51
C ASN A 81 12.98 -8.06 -4.59
N GLU A 82 12.01 -7.15 -4.49
CA GLU A 82 12.28 -5.71 -4.58
C GLU A 82 13.00 -5.16 -3.36
N LEU A 83 12.73 -5.72 -2.18
CA LEU A 83 13.50 -5.44 -0.97
C LEU A 83 14.29 -6.68 -0.56
N SER A 84 15.53 -6.48 -0.17
CA SER A 84 16.36 -7.54 0.38
C SER A 84 16.04 -7.72 1.87
N LEU A 85 15.10 -8.63 2.18
CA LEU A 85 14.76 -8.96 3.56
C LEU A 85 15.72 -10.03 4.07
N ASP A 86 16.62 -9.65 4.99
CA ASP A 86 17.42 -10.62 5.76
C ASP A 86 16.73 -10.96 7.08
N LEU A 87 15.94 -12.05 7.05
CA LEU A 87 15.23 -12.56 8.22
C LEU A 87 16.15 -13.26 9.24
N ASN A 88 17.44 -13.39 8.93
CA ASN A 88 18.46 -13.91 9.85
C ASN A 88 19.32 -12.78 10.45
N SER A 89 19.06 -11.53 10.06
CA SER A 89 19.80 -10.38 10.58
C SER A 89 19.59 -10.15 12.07
N PRO A 90 20.57 -9.57 12.76
CA PRO A 90 20.40 -9.18 14.16
C PRO A 90 19.26 -8.15 14.35
N SER A 91 19.01 -7.28 13.37
CA SER A 91 17.92 -6.28 13.41
C SER A 91 16.55 -6.96 13.37
N TRP A 92 16.38 -7.99 12.52
CA TRP A 92 15.17 -8.82 12.52
C TRP A 92 14.96 -9.50 13.88
N GLY A 93 15.99 -10.15 14.42
CA GLY A 93 15.90 -10.83 15.72
C GLY A 93 15.48 -9.88 16.86
N LYS A 94 16.03 -8.66 16.89
CA LYS A 94 15.66 -7.63 17.87
C LYS A 94 14.22 -7.15 17.66
N MET A 95 13.82 -6.92 16.41
CA MET A 95 12.45 -6.49 16.07
C MET A 95 11.42 -7.52 16.51
N ILE A 96 11.69 -8.82 16.32
CA ILE A 96 10.80 -9.89 16.77
C ILE A 96 10.72 -9.97 18.30
N ALA A 97 11.83 -9.70 19.01
CA ALA A 97 11.86 -9.75 20.47
C ALA A 97 11.16 -8.56 21.14
N ASP A 98 11.28 -7.38 20.54
CA ASP A 98 10.66 -6.13 21.02
C ASP A 98 10.37 -5.22 19.83
N THR A 99 9.17 -5.36 19.26
CA THR A 99 8.73 -4.62 18.06
C THR A 99 8.64 -3.13 18.34
N ALA A 100 8.10 -2.73 19.48
CA ALA A 100 7.88 -1.31 19.80
C ALA A 100 9.16 -0.49 19.74
N SER A 101 10.27 -1.06 20.23
CA SER A 101 11.57 -0.36 20.27
C SER A 101 12.42 -0.58 19.02
N ASN A 102 12.20 -1.66 18.25
CA ASN A 102 13.14 -2.07 17.20
C ASN A 102 12.57 -2.11 15.79
N GLN A 103 11.30 -1.81 15.57
CA GLN A 103 10.74 -1.78 14.22
C GLN A 103 11.42 -0.72 13.34
N TRP A 104 11.69 0.48 13.86
CA TRP A 104 12.40 1.53 13.13
C TRP A 104 13.86 1.19 12.80
N PRO A 105 14.70 0.71 13.73
CA PRO A 105 16.02 0.18 13.41
C PRO A 105 15.98 -0.89 12.31
N PHE A 106 15.01 -1.79 12.32
CA PHE A 106 14.85 -2.80 11.28
C PHE A 106 14.47 -2.19 9.92
N VAL A 107 13.56 -1.21 9.90
CA VAL A 107 13.17 -0.51 8.67
C VAL A 107 14.36 0.20 8.04
N VAL A 108 15.14 0.92 8.85
CA VAL A 108 16.35 1.63 8.38
C VAL A 108 17.38 0.64 7.82
N ASP A 109 17.62 -0.46 8.52
CA ASP A 109 18.53 -1.52 8.09
C ASP A 109 18.09 -2.14 6.74
N THR A 110 16.78 -2.39 6.59
CA THR A 110 16.23 -2.99 5.37
C THR A 110 16.29 -2.07 4.15
N LEU A 111 16.14 -0.76 4.34
CA LEU A 111 16.06 0.19 3.22
C LEU A 111 17.41 0.77 2.81
N TYR A 112 18.37 0.83 3.73
CA TYR A 112 19.60 1.61 3.53
C TYR A 112 20.90 0.81 3.68
N HIS A 113 20.82 -0.48 3.97
CA HIS A 113 21.96 -1.41 4.07
C HIS A 113 21.72 -2.69 3.26
#